data_41df4f85e8ecde76d3c7a9eeef62829f
#
_entry.id   41df4f85e8ecde76d3c7a9eeef62829f
#
_cell.length_a   1.000
_cell.length_b   1.000
_cell.length_c   1.000
_cell.angle_alpha   90.00
_cell.angle_beta   90.00
_cell.angle_gamma   90.00
#
_symmetry.space_group_name_H-M   'P 1'
#
loop_
_entity.id
_entity.type
_entity.pdbx_description
1 polymer ?
#
loop_
_entity_poly.entity_id
_entity_poly.type
_entity_poly.pdbx_seq_one_letter_code
_entity_poly.pdbx_strand_id
1 'polypeptide(L)'
;TLSINSSKDSRIKLHKIQDYLTMLKNRGTMIGEPFIKHLEGEIWELRPLRDRILFAAWLDDGFILLHHFVKKTQKTPRRELMKAQKALDDIRKRGL
;
A
#
# COMPACT_ATOMS: atom_id res chain seq x y z
N THR A 1 -21.78 2.56 -11.89
CA THR A 1 -20.69 3.14 -11.18
C THR A 1 -20.74 2.78 -9.71
N LEU A 2 -21.43 3.61 -9.01
CA LEU A 2 -21.43 3.45 -7.57
C LEU A 2 -22.19 2.25 -7.11
N SER A 3 -23.06 1.75 -7.93
CA SER A 3 -23.79 0.55 -7.59
C SER A 3 -22.86 -0.62 -7.32
N ILE A 4 -21.71 -0.60 -7.92
CA ILE A 4 -20.71 -1.64 -7.70
C ILE A 4 -20.32 -1.69 -6.26
N ASN A 5 -20.28 -0.53 -5.62
CA ASN A 5 -19.81 -0.43 -4.25
C ASN A 5 -20.78 -0.99 -3.25
N SER A 6 -21.97 -1.30 -3.67
CA SER A 6 -22.95 -1.86 -2.74
C SER A 6 -22.75 -3.34 -2.55
N SER A 7 -21.88 -3.98 -3.31
CA SER A 7 -21.65 -5.39 -3.13
C SER A 7 -21.00 -5.64 -1.77
N LYS A 8 -21.34 -6.76 -1.18
CA LYS A 8 -20.84 -7.14 0.11
C LYS A 8 -19.32 -7.28 0.11
N ASP A 9 -18.80 -7.88 -0.97
CA ASP A 9 -17.37 -8.10 -1.10
C ASP A 9 -16.60 -6.77 -1.17
N SER A 10 -17.15 -5.80 -1.89
CA SER A 10 -16.50 -4.50 -2.00
C SER A 10 -16.44 -3.79 -0.66
N ARG A 11 -17.50 -3.90 0.14
CA ARG A 11 -17.51 -3.28 1.46
C ARG A 11 -16.51 -3.93 2.39
N ILE A 12 -16.40 -5.26 2.37
CA ILE A 12 -15.44 -5.98 3.19
C ILE A 12 -14.02 -5.56 2.81
N LYS A 13 -13.76 -5.47 1.51
CA LYS A 13 -12.47 -5.06 1.00
C LYS A 13 -12.10 -3.66 1.48
N LEU A 14 -13.01 -2.71 1.37
CA LEU A 14 -12.76 -1.35 1.82
C LEU A 14 -12.51 -1.26 3.31
N HIS A 15 -13.27 -2.02 4.10
CA HIS A 15 -13.05 -2.06 5.53
C HIS A 15 -11.67 -2.58 5.88
N LYS A 16 -11.22 -3.63 5.20
CA LYS A 16 -9.90 -4.18 5.45
C LYS A 16 -8.81 -3.20 5.09
N ILE A 17 -8.96 -2.50 3.97
CA ILE A 17 -7.99 -1.49 3.58
C ILE A 17 -7.92 -0.40 4.64
N GLN A 18 -9.07 0.08 5.09
CA GLN A 18 -9.11 1.11 6.13
C GLN A 18 -8.48 0.65 7.43
N ASP A 19 -8.77 -0.58 7.84
CA ASP A 19 -8.20 -1.13 9.05
C ASP A 19 -6.69 -1.20 8.98
N TYR A 20 -6.16 -1.65 7.84
CA TYR A 20 -4.72 -1.77 7.69
C TYR A 20 -4.04 -0.40 7.64
N LEU A 21 -4.67 0.58 6.96
CA LEU A 21 -4.14 1.93 6.93
C LEU A 21 -4.14 2.55 8.32
N THR A 22 -5.17 2.28 9.10
CA THR A 22 -5.24 2.78 10.47
C THR A 22 -4.14 2.16 11.33
N MET A 23 -3.90 0.86 11.17
CA MET A 23 -2.81 0.21 11.89
C MET A 23 -1.46 0.82 11.52
N LEU A 24 -1.25 1.06 10.25
CA LEU A 24 0.00 1.66 9.78
C LEU A 24 0.16 3.06 10.35
N LYS A 25 -0.91 3.84 10.35
CA LYS A 25 -0.87 5.19 10.91
C LYS A 25 -0.52 5.19 12.40
N ASN A 26 -1.09 4.25 13.14
CA ASN A 26 -0.94 4.22 14.59
C ASN A 26 0.36 3.58 15.05
N ARG A 27 0.82 2.55 14.36
CA ARG A 27 1.97 1.76 14.81
C ARG A 27 3.15 1.75 13.84
N GLY A 28 2.95 2.30 12.65
CA GLY A 28 4.01 2.31 11.66
C GLY A 28 4.40 0.90 11.22
N THR A 29 5.62 0.75 10.76
CA THR A 29 6.08 -0.53 10.23
C THR A 29 6.27 -1.58 11.32
N MET A 30 6.06 -1.23 12.57
CA MET A 30 6.16 -2.18 13.67
C MET A 30 5.04 -3.22 13.66
N ILE A 31 3.98 -2.98 12.89
CA ILE A 31 2.91 -3.98 12.81
C ILE A 31 3.37 -5.30 12.20
N GLY A 32 4.38 -5.25 11.33
CA GLY A 32 5.00 -6.48 10.83
C GLY A 32 4.13 -7.35 9.96
N GLU A 33 4.66 -8.52 9.61
CA GLU A 33 3.89 -9.50 8.83
C GLU A 33 2.82 -10.14 9.70
N PRO A 34 1.70 -10.54 9.11
CA PRO A 34 1.40 -10.57 7.68
C PRO A 34 0.85 -9.26 7.12
N PHE A 35 0.76 -8.22 7.93
CA PHE A 35 0.10 -6.97 7.53
C PHE A 35 0.92 -6.16 6.54
N ILE A 36 2.22 -6.10 6.74
CA ILE A 36 3.12 -5.42 5.82
C ILE A 36 4.34 -6.28 5.56
N LYS A 37 5.05 -5.93 4.49
CA LYS A 37 6.30 -6.59 4.15
C LYS A 37 7.23 -5.58 3.50
N HIS A 38 8.49 -5.59 3.92
CA HIS A 38 9.51 -4.77 3.27
C HIS A 38 9.88 -5.41 1.94
N LEU A 39 9.87 -4.63 0.88
CA LEU A 39 10.20 -5.14 -0.46
C LEU A 39 11.64 -4.83 -0.84
N GLU A 40 11.89 -3.57 -1.18
CA GLU A 40 13.20 -3.20 -1.69
C GLU A 40 13.45 -1.72 -1.39
N GLY A 41 14.67 -1.41 -0.97
CA GLY A 41 15.01 -0.02 -0.64
C GLY A 41 14.06 0.57 0.37
N GLU A 42 13.35 1.62 -0.01
CA GLU A 42 12.42 2.30 0.88
C GLU A 42 10.97 1.85 0.68
N ILE A 43 10.74 0.89 -0.20
CA ILE A 43 9.38 0.48 -0.56
C ILE A 43 8.90 -0.65 0.33
N TRP A 44 7.74 -0.45 0.92
CA TRP A 44 7.04 -1.44 1.73
C TRP A 44 5.71 -1.76 1.08
N GLU A 45 5.15 -2.90 1.45
CA GLU A 45 3.88 -3.38 0.90
C GLU A 45 2.89 -3.60 2.02
N LEU A 46 1.74 -2.92 1.95
CA LEU A 46 0.61 -3.15 2.84
C LEU A 46 -0.28 -4.20 2.19
N ARG A 47 -0.75 -5.18 2.95
CA ARG A 47 -1.32 -6.41 2.41
C ARG A 47 -2.74 -6.73 2.86
N PRO A 48 -3.72 -5.86 2.68
CA PRO A 48 -5.11 -6.17 3.06
C PRO A 48 -5.76 -7.10 2.03
N LEU A 49 -6.00 -8.35 2.44
CA LEU A 49 -6.58 -9.38 1.58
C LEU A 49 -5.74 -9.56 0.31
N ARG A 50 -6.34 -9.29 -0.87
CA ARG A 50 -5.63 -9.42 -2.13
C ARG A 50 -5.07 -8.10 -2.64
N ASP A 51 -5.46 -7.02 -2.00
CA ASP A 51 -4.93 -5.72 -2.41
C ASP A 51 -3.52 -5.53 -1.90
N ARG A 52 -2.73 -4.82 -2.68
CA ARG A 52 -1.36 -4.48 -2.29
C ARG A 52 -1.18 -2.99 -2.49
N ILE A 53 -0.76 -2.33 -1.41
CA ILE A 53 -0.52 -0.89 -1.43
C ILE A 53 0.95 -0.68 -1.13
N LEU A 54 1.68 -0.17 -2.11
CA LEU A 54 3.10 0.08 -1.95
C LEU A 54 3.28 1.48 -1.39
N PHE A 55 4.11 1.60 -0.37
CA PHE A 55 4.28 2.86 0.34
C PHE A 55 5.72 3.03 0.81
N ALA A 56 6.05 4.24 1.23
CA ALA A 56 7.34 4.56 1.81
C ALA A 56 7.15 5.52 2.98
N ALA A 57 8.11 5.54 3.89
CA ALA A 57 8.09 6.52 4.97
C ALA A 57 8.29 7.91 4.37
N TRP A 58 7.57 8.89 4.89
CA TRP A 58 7.61 10.24 4.36
C TRP A 58 7.55 11.24 5.50
N LEU A 59 8.48 12.18 5.51
CA LEU A 59 8.59 13.17 6.57
C LEU A 59 8.77 12.50 7.92
N ASP A 60 8.38 13.15 9.00
CA ASP A 60 8.69 12.64 10.33
C ASP A 60 7.94 11.37 10.70
N ASP A 61 6.62 11.41 10.67
CA ASP A 61 5.82 10.27 11.09
C ASP A 61 4.83 9.80 10.05
N GLY A 62 4.98 10.26 8.84
CA GLY A 62 4.02 9.97 7.79
C GLY A 62 4.45 8.86 6.85
N PHE A 63 3.51 8.49 6.01
CA PHE A 63 3.76 7.54 4.95
C PHE A 63 3.13 8.08 3.68
N ILE A 64 3.75 7.78 2.55
CA ILE A 64 3.20 8.16 1.27
C ILE A 64 2.84 6.90 0.51
N LEU A 65 1.60 6.86 0.01
CA LEU A 65 1.12 5.73 -0.76
C LEU A 65 1.51 5.96 -2.21
N LEU A 66 2.18 4.99 -2.80
CA LEU A 66 2.81 5.15 -4.11
C LEU A 66 2.08 4.43 -5.23
N HIS A 67 1.55 3.26 -4.94
CA HIS A 67 0.95 2.43 -5.98
C HIS A 67 0.05 1.38 -5.36
N HIS A 68 -1.03 1.04 -6.05
CA HIS A 68 -1.97 0.03 -5.61
C HIS A 68 -2.24 -0.94 -6.74
N PHE A 69 -2.32 -2.23 -6.41
CA PHE A 69 -2.69 -3.24 -7.38
C PHE A 69 -3.32 -4.43 -6.66
N VAL A 70 -3.98 -5.29 -7.42
CA VAL A 70 -4.57 -6.51 -6.88
C VAL A 70 -3.63 -7.66 -7.17
N LYS A 71 -3.32 -8.42 -6.12
CA LYS A 71 -2.39 -9.53 -6.22
C LYS A 71 -2.95 -10.64 -7.11
N LYS A 72 -2.16 -11.09 -8.04
CA LYS A 72 -2.50 -12.21 -8.91
C LYS A 72 -1.47 -13.34 -8.84
N THR A 73 -0.34 -13.08 -8.21
CA THR A 73 0.75 -14.05 -8.11
C THR A 73 1.27 -14.09 -6.69
N GLN A 74 2.15 -15.04 -6.39
CA GLN A 74 2.73 -15.17 -5.05
C GLN A 74 3.64 -14.01 -4.71
N LYS A 75 4.45 -13.57 -5.65
CA LYS A 75 5.39 -12.48 -5.42
C LYS A 75 4.87 -11.18 -6.02
N THR A 76 5.31 -10.08 -5.46
CA THR A 76 5.04 -8.77 -6.05
C THR A 76 5.75 -8.66 -7.38
N PRO A 77 5.02 -8.48 -8.48
CA PRO A 77 5.67 -8.38 -9.79
C PRO A 77 6.63 -7.19 -9.83
N ARG A 78 7.75 -7.38 -10.50
CA ARG A 78 8.77 -6.33 -10.61
C ARG A 78 8.20 -5.04 -11.19
N ARG A 79 7.30 -5.16 -12.18
CA ARG A 79 6.72 -3.98 -12.80
C ARG A 79 5.92 -3.12 -11.82
N GLU A 80 5.27 -3.75 -10.85
CA GLU A 80 4.52 -2.99 -9.84
C GLU A 80 5.47 -2.27 -8.89
N LEU A 81 6.54 -2.94 -8.51
CA LEU A 81 7.56 -2.33 -7.67
C LEU A 81 8.20 -1.14 -8.37
N MET A 82 8.48 -1.28 -9.66
CA MET A 82 9.08 -0.20 -10.43
C MET A 82 8.16 1.01 -10.56
N LYS A 83 6.87 0.77 -10.66
CA LYS A 83 5.90 1.88 -10.68
C LYS A 83 5.93 2.66 -9.37
N ALA A 84 6.03 1.95 -8.26
CA ALA A 84 6.13 2.61 -6.95
C ALA A 84 7.44 3.38 -6.83
N GLN A 85 8.53 2.80 -7.27
CA GLN A 85 9.84 3.45 -7.20
C GLN A 85 9.86 4.72 -8.05
N LYS A 86 9.27 4.64 -9.24
CA LYS A 86 9.19 5.81 -10.11
C LYS A 86 8.33 6.91 -9.47
N ALA A 87 7.23 6.52 -8.85
CA ALA A 87 6.37 7.48 -8.17
C ALA A 87 7.12 8.18 -7.05
N LEU A 88 7.89 7.43 -6.27
CA LEU A 88 8.68 8.00 -5.19
C LEU A 88 9.73 8.96 -5.72
N ASP A 89 10.42 8.58 -6.79
CA ASP A 89 11.44 9.42 -7.40
C ASP A 89 10.83 10.72 -7.92
N ASP A 90 9.67 10.63 -8.56
CA ASP A 90 8.99 11.81 -9.10
C ASP A 90 8.58 12.77 -7.98
N ILE A 91 8.07 12.22 -6.89
CA ILE A 91 7.65 13.04 -5.75
C ILE A 91 8.85 13.77 -5.16
N ARG A 92 9.98 13.09 -5.04
CA ARG A 92 11.19 13.69 -4.50
C ARG A 92 11.72 14.81 -5.38
N LYS A 93 11.62 14.63 -6.70
CA LYS A 93 12.04 15.67 -7.63
C LYS A 93 11.18 16.91 -7.53
N ARG A 94 9.90 16.72 -7.25
CA ARG A 94 8.96 17.85 -7.14
C ARG A 94 9.02 18.53 -5.78
N GLY A 95 9.66 17.90 -4.81
CA GLY A 95 9.82 18.52 -3.50
C GLY A 95 8.54 18.64 -2.70
N LEU A 96 7.72 17.63 -2.74
CA LEU A 96 6.48 17.65 -1.99
C LEU A 96 6.67 17.92 -0.50
#